data_8ea431f4b08fc5b67041a2e809ce45d6
#
_entry.id   8ea431f4b08fc5b67041a2e809ce45d6
#
_cell.length_a   1.000
_cell.length_b   1.000
_cell.length_c   1.000
_cell.angle_alpha   90.00
_cell.angle_beta   90.00
_cell.angle_gamma   90.00
#
_symmetry.space_group_name_H-M   'P 1'
#
loop_
_entity.id
_entity.type
_entity.pdbx_description
1 polymer ?
#
loop_
_entity_poly.entity_id
_entity_poly.type
_entity_poly.pdbx_seq_one_letter_code
_entity_poly.pdbx_strand_id
1 'polypeptide(L)'
;KAVGFNGARLHQKSFEERYYYWADKLGYLTWGESASWGLNINNEEACRNFISEWAELVERDRNHPSLVTWTPLNETWNAENTGVYTRFVQNLYDMTKAIDGTRPVNDASGDSHIKTDIWSVHNYCRTPEEFKRDFALEPGKEPYRNMRGDHWQWLAKYEGQPYMLDEWGGLGYVVPEKRHGNDTWGYGGMIKDAEEFYRILRSEVESIKALKHITGFCYTQITDVEQEQNGIYNYDRTPKFD
;
A
#
# COMPACT_ATOMS: atom_id res chain seq x y z
N LYS A 1 -7.53 -0.65 -15.61
CA LYS A 1 -7.16 0.25 -16.73
C LYS A 1 -8.29 1.15 -17.19
N ALA A 2 -9.53 0.70 -17.18
CA ALA A 2 -10.68 1.51 -17.64
C ALA A 2 -10.74 2.89 -16.96
N VAL A 3 -10.43 2.96 -15.68
CA VAL A 3 -10.41 4.22 -14.90
C VAL A 3 -9.03 4.91 -14.85
N GLY A 4 -8.11 4.54 -15.76
CA GLY A 4 -6.83 5.25 -15.95
C GLY A 4 -5.65 4.73 -15.13
N PHE A 5 -5.82 3.81 -14.19
CA PHE A 5 -4.69 3.24 -13.45
C PHE A 5 -3.83 2.31 -14.31
N ASN A 6 -2.52 2.42 -14.19
CA ASN A 6 -1.55 1.59 -14.92
C ASN A 6 -1.09 0.34 -14.12
N GLY A 7 -1.47 0.24 -12.86
CA GLY A 7 -1.11 -0.86 -11.99
C GLY A 7 -1.99 -0.94 -10.75
N ALA A 8 -1.71 -1.93 -9.92
CA ALA A 8 -2.35 -2.12 -8.63
C ALA A 8 -1.37 -2.71 -7.62
N ARG A 9 -1.47 -2.27 -6.38
CA ARG A 9 -0.94 -2.95 -5.21
C ARG A 9 -1.94 -4.03 -4.77
N LEU A 10 -1.48 -5.26 -4.61
CA LEU A 10 -2.31 -6.40 -4.27
C LEU A 10 -2.41 -6.53 -2.75
N HIS A 11 -3.14 -5.59 -2.13
CA HIS A 11 -3.19 -5.40 -0.69
C HIS A 11 -3.55 -6.67 0.08
N GLN A 12 -2.66 -7.07 1.01
CA GLN A 12 -2.85 -8.16 1.97
C GLN A 12 -3.20 -9.50 1.31
N LYS A 13 -2.76 -9.72 0.06
CA LYS A 13 -3.09 -10.96 -0.64
C LYS A 13 -2.08 -11.34 -1.70
N SER A 14 -1.65 -12.60 -1.66
CA SER A 14 -1.05 -13.24 -2.82
C SER A 14 -2.13 -13.77 -3.75
N PHE A 15 -2.17 -13.26 -4.96
CA PHE A 15 -3.15 -13.67 -5.97
C PHE A 15 -2.77 -14.99 -6.63
N GLU A 16 -3.74 -15.62 -7.29
CA GLU A 16 -3.52 -16.81 -8.12
C GLU A 16 -2.70 -16.48 -9.37
N GLU A 17 -1.98 -17.46 -9.91
CA GLU A 17 -1.13 -17.29 -11.11
C GLU A 17 -1.89 -16.77 -12.32
N ARG A 18 -3.19 -17.10 -12.47
CA ARG A 18 -4.05 -16.61 -13.54
C ARG A 18 -4.22 -15.09 -13.52
N TYR A 19 -4.19 -14.46 -12.35
CA TYR A 19 -4.21 -13.01 -12.24
C TYR A 19 -2.94 -12.41 -12.88
N TYR A 20 -1.77 -12.94 -12.55
CA TYR A 20 -0.50 -12.48 -13.11
C TYR A 20 -0.41 -12.73 -14.61
N TYR A 21 -0.91 -13.87 -15.10
CA TYR A 21 -1.01 -14.11 -16.55
C TYR A 21 -1.76 -12.98 -17.27
N TRP A 22 -2.89 -12.55 -16.72
CA TRP A 22 -3.65 -11.47 -17.33
C TRP A 22 -2.99 -10.10 -17.14
N ALA A 23 -2.36 -9.86 -16.01
CA ALA A 23 -1.60 -8.64 -15.76
C ALA A 23 -0.42 -8.53 -16.75
N ASP A 24 0.33 -9.60 -16.97
CA ASP A 24 1.40 -9.70 -17.96
C ASP A 24 0.88 -9.39 -19.36
N LYS A 25 -0.17 -10.08 -19.78
CA LYS A 25 -0.76 -9.92 -21.10
C LYS A 25 -1.31 -8.51 -21.36
N LEU A 26 -1.85 -7.87 -20.35
CA LEU A 26 -2.42 -6.52 -20.44
C LEU A 26 -1.38 -5.41 -20.21
N GLY A 27 -0.15 -5.73 -19.82
CA GLY A 27 0.82 -4.76 -19.38
C GLY A 27 0.29 -3.93 -18.19
N TYR A 28 -0.21 -4.61 -17.15
CA TYR A 28 -0.74 -4.00 -15.95
C TYR A 28 0.23 -4.26 -14.79
N LEU A 29 0.83 -3.20 -14.26
CA LEU A 29 1.85 -3.32 -13.22
C LEU A 29 1.26 -3.82 -11.90
N THR A 30 1.96 -4.69 -11.20
CA THR A 30 1.50 -5.25 -9.93
C THR A 30 2.56 -5.16 -8.85
N TRP A 31 2.13 -4.91 -7.63
CA TRP A 31 2.92 -5.08 -6.42
C TRP A 31 2.53 -6.39 -5.76
N GLY A 32 3.50 -7.32 -5.64
CA GLY A 32 3.31 -8.58 -4.95
C GLY A 32 3.37 -8.38 -3.43
N GLU A 33 2.29 -8.75 -2.74
CA GLU A 33 2.15 -8.55 -1.30
C GLU A 33 1.70 -9.83 -0.61
N SER A 34 2.00 -9.98 0.67
CA SER A 34 1.54 -11.09 1.50
C SER A 34 0.43 -10.67 2.45
N ALA A 35 -0.36 -11.63 2.91
CA ALA A 35 -1.35 -11.43 3.97
C ALA A 35 -0.63 -11.40 5.33
N SER A 36 -0.22 -10.23 5.79
CA SER A 36 0.57 -10.05 7.01
C SER A 36 -0.26 -9.66 8.25
N TRP A 37 -1.50 -9.20 8.07
CA TRP A 37 -2.36 -8.89 9.19
C TRP A 37 -2.75 -10.15 9.96
N GLY A 38 -2.70 -10.06 11.29
CA GLY A 38 -2.89 -11.21 12.15
C GLY A 38 -1.62 -12.01 12.44
N LEU A 39 -0.52 -11.73 11.76
CA LEU A 39 0.79 -12.30 12.09
C LEU A 39 1.26 -11.81 13.46
N ASN A 40 1.47 -12.73 14.39
CA ASN A 40 2.09 -12.41 15.66
C ASN A 40 3.62 -12.49 15.53
N ILE A 41 4.27 -11.36 15.29
CA ILE A 41 5.73 -11.26 15.15
C ILE A 41 6.48 -11.65 16.44
N ASN A 42 5.83 -11.62 17.60
CA ASN A 42 6.43 -12.06 18.86
C ASN A 42 6.45 -13.60 19.01
N ASN A 43 5.84 -14.32 18.07
CA ASN A 43 5.82 -15.78 18.04
C ASN A 43 6.79 -16.30 16.96
N GLU A 44 7.86 -17.01 17.40
CA GLU A 44 8.88 -17.52 16.49
C GLU A 44 8.36 -18.52 15.46
N GLU A 45 7.39 -19.34 15.82
CA GLU A 45 6.80 -20.33 14.91
C GLU A 45 5.99 -19.62 13.82
N ALA A 46 5.19 -18.61 14.19
CA ALA A 46 4.46 -17.78 13.24
C ALA A 46 5.41 -17.06 12.26
N CYS A 47 6.51 -16.50 12.77
CA CYS A 47 7.54 -15.88 11.93
C CYS A 47 8.19 -16.89 10.96
N ARG A 48 8.55 -18.09 11.43
CA ARG A 48 9.14 -19.12 10.56
C ARG A 48 8.18 -19.55 9.46
N ASN A 49 6.92 -19.78 9.79
CA ASN A 49 5.91 -20.16 8.81
C ASN A 49 5.73 -19.05 7.77
N PHE A 50 5.61 -17.80 8.20
CA PHE A 50 5.48 -16.66 7.30
C PHE A 50 6.69 -16.52 6.36
N ILE A 51 7.91 -16.66 6.87
CA ILE A 51 9.14 -16.61 6.06
C ILE A 51 9.12 -17.70 4.99
N SER A 52 8.73 -18.92 5.36
CA SER A 52 8.65 -20.06 4.42
C SER A 52 7.63 -19.80 3.31
N GLU A 53 6.41 -19.42 3.68
CA GLU A 53 5.35 -19.09 2.73
C GLU A 53 5.73 -17.93 1.81
N TRP A 54 6.34 -16.89 2.36
CA TRP A 54 6.79 -15.74 1.57
C TRP A 54 7.87 -16.13 0.56
N ALA A 55 8.83 -16.97 0.96
CA ALA A 55 9.85 -17.47 0.05
C ALA A 55 9.23 -18.24 -1.13
N GLU A 56 8.28 -19.13 -0.86
CA GLU A 56 7.56 -19.89 -1.90
C GLU A 56 6.79 -18.97 -2.86
N LEU A 57 6.16 -17.91 -2.34
CA LEU A 57 5.46 -16.92 -3.15
C LEU A 57 6.41 -16.15 -4.08
N VAL A 58 7.55 -15.72 -3.56
CA VAL A 58 8.56 -15.03 -4.38
C VAL A 58 9.10 -15.95 -5.46
N GLU A 59 9.43 -17.20 -5.13
CA GLU A 59 9.90 -18.20 -6.09
C GLU A 59 8.88 -18.49 -7.18
N ARG A 60 7.59 -18.61 -6.82
CA ARG A 60 6.51 -18.86 -7.77
C ARG A 60 6.35 -17.71 -8.76
N ASP A 61 6.31 -16.46 -8.26
CA ASP A 61 5.82 -15.32 -9.02
C ASP A 61 6.94 -14.46 -9.66
N ARG A 62 8.20 -14.67 -9.30
CA ARG A 62 9.35 -13.84 -9.78
C ARG A 62 9.54 -13.78 -11.29
N ASN A 63 8.92 -14.67 -12.05
CA ASN A 63 9.03 -14.69 -13.51
C ASN A 63 7.92 -13.89 -14.21
N HIS A 64 6.97 -13.30 -13.47
CA HIS A 64 5.93 -12.47 -14.04
C HIS A 64 6.45 -11.06 -14.33
N PRO A 65 6.48 -10.59 -15.60
CA PRO A 65 6.96 -9.26 -15.95
C PRO A 65 6.06 -8.13 -15.45
N SER A 66 4.79 -8.40 -15.17
CA SER A 66 3.87 -7.43 -14.58
C SER A 66 4.21 -7.13 -13.11
N LEU A 67 4.85 -8.05 -12.42
CA LEU A 67 5.22 -7.88 -11.02
C LEU A 67 6.48 -7.01 -10.93
N VAL A 68 6.36 -5.83 -10.35
CA VAL A 68 7.41 -4.80 -10.36
C VAL A 68 8.06 -4.55 -9.02
N THR A 69 7.43 -4.99 -7.92
CA THR A 69 8.00 -4.86 -6.58
C THR A 69 7.43 -5.91 -5.63
N TRP A 70 8.15 -6.17 -4.54
CA TRP A 70 7.78 -7.07 -3.48
C TRP A 70 7.48 -6.31 -2.18
N THR A 71 6.39 -6.66 -1.51
CA THR A 71 5.98 -6.04 -0.23
C THR A 71 5.56 -7.14 0.75
N PRO A 72 6.48 -7.65 1.58
CA PRO A 72 6.13 -8.75 2.50
C PRO A 72 5.14 -8.33 3.59
N LEU A 73 5.20 -7.08 4.05
CA LEU A 73 4.43 -6.62 5.21
C LEU A 73 3.64 -5.36 4.91
N ASN A 74 2.51 -5.21 5.59
CA ASN A 74 1.69 -4.00 5.59
C ASN A 74 1.29 -3.63 7.01
N GLU A 75 1.58 -2.39 7.42
CA GLU A 75 1.13 -1.82 8.70
C GLU A 75 1.33 -2.76 9.91
N THR A 76 2.52 -3.26 10.07
CA THR A 76 2.89 -4.30 11.03
C THR A 76 3.28 -3.70 12.38
N TRP A 77 2.35 -3.33 13.19
CA TRP A 77 2.48 -2.49 14.39
C TRP A 77 2.40 -3.20 15.75
N ASN A 78 2.26 -4.50 15.76
CA ASN A 78 2.01 -5.29 16.98
C ASN A 78 3.25 -5.96 17.56
N ALA A 79 4.44 -5.50 17.19
CA ALA A 79 5.68 -6.01 17.75
C ALA A 79 5.94 -5.40 19.14
N GLU A 80 5.93 -6.21 20.19
CA GLU A 80 6.24 -5.80 21.55
C GLU A 80 7.74 -5.54 21.75
N ASN A 81 8.57 -6.12 20.89
CA ASN A 81 10.03 -6.04 20.97
C ASN A 81 10.62 -5.52 19.65
N THR A 82 11.14 -4.30 19.70
CA THR A 82 11.76 -3.62 18.55
C THR A 82 12.87 -4.45 17.89
N GLY A 83 13.69 -5.12 18.69
CA GLY A 83 14.78 -5.95 18.15
C GLY A 83 14.28 -7.20 17.40
N VAL A 84 13.16 -7.78 17.82
CA VAL A 84 12.50 -8.88 17.10
C VAL A 84 11.94 -8.36 15.78
N TYR A 85 11.19 -7.26 15.83
CA TYR A 85 10.63 -6.62 14.64
C TYR A 85 11.73 -6.28 13.61
N THR A 86 12.77 -5.57 14.03
CA THR A 86 13.85 -5.14 13.15
C THR A 86 14.52 -6.33 12.46
N ARG A 87 14.88 -7.38 13.21
CA ARG A 87 15.49 -8.59 12.61
C ARG A 87 14.55 -9.31 11.66
N PHE A 88 13.27 -9.39 12.00
CA PHE A 88 12.28 -10.07 11.16
C PHE A 88 12.10 -9.34 9.82
N VAL A 89 11.89 -8.02 9.84
CA VAL A 89 11.74 -7.20 8.63
C VAL A 89 13.01 -7.25 7.78
N GLN A 90 14.18 -7.11 8.39
CA GLN A 90 15.45 -7.19 7.67
C GLN A 90 15.67 -8.56 7.03
N ASN A 91 15.35 -9.64 7.74
CA ASN A 91 15.47 -11.00 7.19
C ASN A 91 14.53 -11.22 6.00
N LEU A 92 13.30 -10.71 6.06
CA LEU A 92 12.36 -10.77 4.92
C LEU A 92 12.92 -10.02 3.71
N TYR A 93 13.46 -8.82 3.91
CA TYR A 93 14.09 -8.06 2.84
C TYR A 93 15.26 -8.83 2.22
N ASP A 94 16.22 -9.27 3.06
CA ASP A 94 17.43 -9.94 2.59
C ASP A 94 17.12 -11.26 1.87
N MET A 95 16.17 -12.05 2.38
CA MET A 95 15.71 -13.27 1.75
C MET A 95 15.03 -13.00 0.41
N THR A 96 14.15 -12.00 0.35
CA THR A 96 13.48 -11.61 -0.90
C THR A 96 14.51 -11.24 -1.96
N LYS A 97 15.51 -10.42 -1.60
CA LYS A 97 16.61 -10.04 -2.51
C LYS A 97 17.49 -11.22 -2.89
N ALA A 98 17.65 -12.23 -2.04
CA ALA A 98 18.40 -13.44 -2.36
C ALA A 98 17.68 -14.33 -3.39
N ILE A 99 16.34 -14.37 -3.34
CA ILE A 99 15.51 -15.15 -4.29
C ILE A 99 15.30 -14.36 -5.59
N ASP A 100 15.00 -13.06 -5.48
CA ASP A 100 14.80 -12.15 -6.61
C ASP A 100 15.55 -10.83 -6.40
N GLY A 101 16.78 -10.78 -6.86
CA GLY A 101 17.63 -9.57 -6.84
C GLY A 101 17.25 -8.52 -7.89
N THR A 102 16.29 -8.81 -8.77
CA THR A 102 15.96 -7.94 -9.92
C THR A 102 14.94 -6.86 -9.61
N ARG A 103 14.13 -7.06 -8.58
CA ARG A 103 13.04 -6.15 -8.20
C ARG A 103 13.35 -5.42 -6.90
N PRO A 104 12.84 -4.19 -6.75
CA PRO A 104 12.86 -3.51 -5.46
C PRO A 104 11.98 -4.23 -4.44
N VAL A 105 12.34 -4.07 -3.17
CA VAL A 105 11.58 -4.54 -2.03
C VAL A 105 11.14 -3.35 -1.20
N ASN A 106 9.83 -3.23 -0.97
CA ASN A 106 9.22 -2.37 0.01
C ASN A 106 9.00 -3.21 1.28
N ASP A 107 9.82 -3.03 2.28
CA ASP A 107 9.90 -3.95 3.43
C ASP A 107 8.61 -4.01 4.26
N ALA A 108 7.98 -2.86 4.49
CA ALA A 108 6.72 -2.75 5.22
C ALA A 108 5.94 -1.52 4.75
N SER A 109 4.89 -1.75 3.94
CA SER A 109 4.03 -0.70 3.43
C SER A 109 3.31 0.03 4.56
N GLY A 110 3.38 1.36 4.57
CA GLY A 110 2.71 2.22 5.56
C GLY A 110 3.17 2.02 6.99
N ASP A 111 4.39 1.56 7.20
CA ASP A 111 4.97 1.35 8.51
C ASP A 111 6.40 1.90 8.61
N SER A 112 7.05 1.61 9.70
CA SER A 112 8.42 2.00 9.96
C SER A 112 9.38 1.15 9.13
N HIS A 113 10.01 1.75 8.13
CA HIS A 113 11.00 1.07 7.31
C HIS A 113 12.28 0.72 8.08
N ILE A 114 12.75 -0.50 7.92
CA ILE A 114 14.01 -0.99 8.50
C ILE A 114 15.08 -1.09 7.42
N LYS A 115 14.75 -1.69 6.29
CA LYS A 115 15.62 -1.80 5.12
C LYS A 115 14.75 -1.89 3.87
N THR A 116 14.73 -0.83 3.07
CA THR A 116 13.79 -0.71 1.95
C THR A 116 14.43 -0.09 0.71
N ASP A 117 14.01 -0.56 -0.46
CA ASP A 117 14.36 0.05 -1.75
C ASP A 117 13.36 1.15 -2.16
N ILE A 118 12.18 1.20 -1.53
CA ILE A 118 11.11 2.16 -1.80
C ILE A 118 10.72 2.82 -0.49
N TRP A 119 10.59 4.16 -0.50
CA TRP A 119 10.04 4.89 0.63
C TRP A 119 8.55 5.03 0.46
N SER A 120 7.80 4.12 1.03
CA SER A 120 6.34 4.09 0.93
C SER A 120 5.66 4.66 2.16
N VAL A 121 4.54 5.35 1.96
CA VAL A 121 3.79 5.95 3.06
C VAL A 121 2.29 5.87 2.82
N HIS A 122 1.53 5.72 3.90
CA HIS A 122 0.08 5.85 3.93
C HIS A 122 -0.30 7.20 4.52
N ASN A 123 -1.13 7.95 3.81
CA ASN A 123 -1.64 9.21 4.33
C ASN A 123 -2.97 9.57 3.65
N TYR A 124 -3.98 9.80 4.46
CA TYR A 124 -5.33 10.12 4.00
C TYR A 124 -5.67 11.60 4.17
N CYS A 125 -4.73 12.49 3.81
CA CYS A 125 -4.95 13.93 3.70
C CYS A 125 -6.14 14.24 2.80
N ARG A 126 -6.86 15.32 3.12
CA ARG A 126 -8.05 15.76 2.38
C ARG A 126 -7.90 17.08 1.66
N THR A 127 -6.98 17.92 2.11
CA THR A 127 -6.83 19.27 1.58
C THR A 127 -5.44 19.51 1.00
N PRO A 128 -5.30 20.43 0.03
CA PRO A 128 -4.00 20.82 -0.50
C PRO A 128 -3.01 21.31 0.58
N GLU A 129 -3.54 21.96 1.62
CA GLU A 129 -2.75 22.46 2.75
C GLU A 129 -2.17 21.30 3.58
N GLU A 130 -2.96 20.25 3.81
CA GLU A 130 -2.49 19.04 4.50
C GLU A 130 -1.43 18.31 3.68
N PHE A 131 -1.66 18.12 2.38
CA PHE A 131 -0.65 17.53 1.49
C PHE A 131 0.66 18.33 1.49
N LYS A 132 0.56 19.67 1.40
CA LYS A 132 1.74 20.51 1.43
C LYS A 132 2.45 20.46 2.78
N ARG A 133 1.73 20.47 3.90
CA ARG A 133 2.30 20.38 5.24
C ARG A 133 3.03 19.04 5.46
N ASP A 134 2.37 17.92 5.12
CA ASP A 134 2.88 16.60 5.45
C ASP A 134 3.98 16.15 4.48
N PHE A 135 3.89 16.52 3.22
CA PHE A 135 4.83 16.06 2.20
C PHE A 135 5.84 17.11 1.73
N ALA A 136 5.94 18.27 2.38
CA ALA A 136 6.99 19.23 2.06
C ALA A 136 8.37 18.62 2.36
N LEU A 137 9.25 18.59 1.34
CA LEU A 137 10.65 18.25 1.55
C LEU A 137 11.40 19.51 2.00
N GLU A 138 11.90 19.49 3.23
CA GLU A 138 12.72 20.58 3.78
C GLU A 138 14.18 20.13 3.87
N PRO A 139 15.15 20.94 3.45
CA PRO A 139 16.56 20.62 3.56
C PRO A 139 16.96 20.25 5.00
N GLY A 140 17.57 19.08 5.15
CA GLY A 140 18.04 18.58 6.45
C GLY A 140 16.97 17.96 7.34
N LYS A 141 15.73 17.84 6.86
CA LYS A 141 14.68 17.09 7.54
C LYS A 141 14.38 15.78 6.81
N GLU A 142 14.04 14.77 7.59
CA GLU A 142 13.50 13.52 7.03
C GLU A 142 12.13 13.80 6.39
N PRO A 143 11.79 13.17 5.24
CA PRO A 143 10.45 13.27 4.67
C PRO A 143 9.43 12.61 5.58
N TYR A 144 8.15 12.88 5.31
CA TYR A 144 7.07 12.21 6.02
C TYR A 144 7.24 10.69 5.96
N ARG A 145 6.98 10.04 7.06
CA ARG A 145 6.96 8.59 7.20
C ARG A 145 5.91 8.18 8.23
N ASN A 146 5.36 7.00 8.05
CA ASN A 146 4.58 6.38 9.10
C ASN A 146 5.51 5.95 10.24
N MET A 147 5.07 6.18 11.46
CA MET A 147 5.79 5.75 12.66
C MET A 147 4.80 5.04 13.57
N ARG A 148 5.11 3.81 13.88
CA ARG A 148 4.29 3.00 14.77
C ARG A 148 5.17 2.47 15.91
N GLY A 149 4.80 2.85 17.13
CA GLY A 149 5.59 2.49 18.34
C GLY A 149 6.94 3.19 18.45
N ASP A 150 7.79 2.66 19.34
CA ASP A 150 9.08 3.27 19.73
C ASP A 150 10.28 2.72 18.92
N HIS A 151 10.10 2.46 17.63
CA HIS A 151 11.11 1.83 16.77
C HIS A 151 12.11 2.81 16.14
N TRP A 152 11.98 4.10 16.39
CA TRP A 152 12.69 5.19 15.73
C TRP A 152 14.22 5.04 15.65
N GLN A 153 14.84 4.39 16.63
CA GLN A 153 16.30 4.20 16.68
C GLN A 153 16.84 3.16 15.67
N TRP A 154 15.96 2.34 15.10
CA TRP A 154 16.33 1.26 14.15
C TRP A 154 15.84 1.49 12.75
N LEU A 155 15.23 2.66 12.50
CA LEU A 155 14.61 2.95 11.23
C LEU A 155 15.64 3.18 10.12
N ALA A 156 15.27 2.78 8.90
CA ALA A 156 15.96 3.21 7.70
C ALA A 156 16.00 4.74 7.62
N LYS A 157 17.04 5.26 7.02
CA LYS A 157 17.12 6.69 6.65
C LYS A 157 16.67 6.86 5.21
N TYR A 158 16.04 8.00 4.94
CA TYR A 158 15.75 8.37 3.58
C TYR A 158 17.03 8.82 2.88
N GLU A 159 17.45 8.10 1.86
CA GLU A 159 18.67 8.34 1.08
C GLU A 159 18.35 8.61 -0.40
N GLY A 160 17.10 9.04 -0.68
CA GLY A 160 16.64 9.30 -2.04
C GLY A 160 15.96 8.12 -2.72
N GLN A 161 15.49 7.13 -1.95
CA GLN A 161 14.67 6.06 -2.50
C GLN A 161 13.44 6.64 -3.22
N PRO A 162 12.90 5.96 -4.25
CA PRO A 162 11.63 6.34 -4.86
C PRO A 162 10.56 6.50 -3.78
N TYR A 163 9.94 7.69 -3.73
CA TYR A 163 8.95 8.02 -2.72
C TYR A 163 7.55 7.70 -3.26
N MET A 164 6.84 6.81 -2.59
CA MET A 164 5.52 6.33 -3.00
C MET A 164 4.46 6.66 -1.95
N LEU A 165 3.38 7.28 -2.37
CA LEU A 165 2.16 7.41 -1.57
C LEU A 165 1.27 6.20 -1.91
N ASP A 166 1.53 5.08 -1.26
CA ASP A 166 0.97 3.78 -1.64
C ASP A 166 -0.37 3.43 -0.96
N GLU A 167 -0.87 4.31 -0.08
CA GLU A 167 -2.28 4.41 0.29
C GLU A 167 -2.68 5.87 0.52
N TRP A 168 -3.76 6.28 -0.15
CA TRP A 168 -4.37 7.60 -0.01
C TRP A 168 -5.80 7.60 -0.55
N GLY A 169 -6.51 8.70 -0.32
CA GLY A 169 -7.87 8.86 -0.79
C GLY A 169 -8.86 8.16 0.14
N GLY A 170 -9.30 6.98 -0.17
CA GLY A 170 -10.25 6.23 0.63
C GLY A 170 -11.60 6.94 0.77
N LEU A 171 -12.02 7.68 -0.28
CA LEU A 171 -13.19 8.52 -0.29
C LEU A 171 -14.46 7.67 -0.17
N GLY A 172 -15.13 7.69 1.00
CA GLY A 172 -16.35 6.95 1.25
C GLY A 172 -17.50 7.49 0.42
N TYR A 173 -17.97 6.73 -0.57
CA TYR A 173 -19.16 7.03 -1.35
C TYR A 173 -19.93 5.75 -1.68
N VAL A 174 -21.23 5.77 -1.52
CA VAL A 174 -22.10 4.62 -1.73
C VAL A 174 -23.29 5.00 -2.59
N VAL A 175 -23.49 4.23 -3.65
CA VAL A 175 -24.78 4.21 -4.37
C VAL A 175 -25.81 3.59 -3.41
N PRO A 176 -26.93 4.26 -3.10
CA PRO A 176 -27.84 3.84 -2.02
C PRO A 176 -28.27 2.36 -2.10
N GLU A 177 -28.54 1.86 -3.30
CA GLU A 177 -28.98 0.49 -3.57
C GLU A 177 -27.86 -0.56 -3.40
N LYS A 178 -26.61 -0.10 -3.30
CA LYS A 178 -25.40 -0.93 -3.14
C LYS A 178 -24.77 -0.84 -1.75
N ARG A 179 -25.46 -0.21 -0.79
CA ARG A 179 -24.97 -0.09 0.58
C ARG A 179 -24.85 -1.47 1.23
N HIS A 180 -23.68 -1.74 1.78
CA HIS A 180 -23.39 -2.98 2.51
C HIS A 180 -23.57 -2.76 4.02
N GLY A 181 -24.77 -3.00 4.54
CA GLY A 181 -25.08 -2.82 5.96
C GLY A 181 -25.25 -1.37 6.41
N ASN A 182 -25.31 -1.17 7.73
CA ASN A 182 -25.52 0.14 8.35
C ASN A 182 -24.20 0.80 8.81
N ASP A 183 -23.12 0.04 8.87
CA ASP A 183 -21.79 0.41 9.36
C ASP A 183 -20.79 0.73 8.22
N THR A 184 -21.32 1.09 7.06
CA THR A 184 -20.54 1.52 5.89
C THR A 184 -19.66 2.71 6.22
N TRP A 185 -18.40 2.65 5.83
CA TRP A 185 -17.43 3.69 6.12
C TRP A 185 -16.44 3.95 4.96
N GLY A 186 -15.75 5.07 5.04
CA GLY A 186 -14.58 5.46 4.26
C GLY A 186 -13.72 6.42 5.07
N TYR A 187 -12.49 6.59 4.69
CA TYR A 187 -11.56 7.49 5.39
C TYR A 187 -12.08 8.94 5.33
N GLY A 188 -12.09 9.63 6.48
CA GLY A 188 -12.61 10.99 6.58
C GLY A 188 -14.14 11.11 6.50
N GLY A 189 -14.86 9.99 6.55
CA GLY A 189 -16.34 9.94 6.53
C GLY A 189 -16.93 9.74 5.15
N MET A 190 -18.25 9.73 5.09
CA MET A 190 -19.01 9.50 3.86
C MET A 190 -19.25 10.80 3.10
N ILE A 191 -18.97 10.77 1.80
CA ILE A 191 -19.22 11.87 0.86
C ILE A 191 -20.70 11.84 0.44
N LYS A 192 -21.26 13.02 0.28
CA LYS A 192 -22.68 13.24 0.07
C LYS A 192 -23.16 12.77 -1.33
N ASP A 193 -22.41 13.12 -2.36
CA ASP A 193 -22.78 12.87 -3.75
C ASP A 193 -21.53 12.71 -4.67
N ALA A 194 -21.77 12.29 -5.89
CA ALA A 194 -20.72 12.05 -6.87
C ALA A 194 -19.98 13.33 -7.28
N GLU A 195 -20.65 14.48 -7.31
CA GLU A 195 -20.01 15.76 -7.67
C GLU A 195 -18.97 16.15 -6.60
N GLU A 196 -19.33 16.03 -5.34
CA GLU A 196 -18.41 16.23 -4.24
C GLU A 196 -17.24 15.24 -4.28
N PHE A 197 -17.50 13.95 -4.57
CA PHE A 197 -16.46 12.95 -4.74
C PHE A 197 -15.45 13.38 -5.82
N TYR A 198 -15.93 13.75 -7.02
CA TYR A 198 -15.04 14.19 -8.11
C TYR A 198 -14.25 15.44 -7.76
N ARG A 199 -14.85 16.39 -7.06
CA ARG A 199 -14.19 17.62 -6.65
C ARG A 199 -13.03 17.31 -5.68
N ILE A 200 -13.27 16.44 -4.69
CA ILE A 200 -12.25 16.07 -3.70
C ILE A 200 -11.16 15.25 -4.39
N LEU A 201 -11.50 14.19 -5.11
CA LEU A 201 -10.54 13.34 -5.81
C LEU A 201 -9.62 14.15 -6.74
N ARG A 202 -10.19 15.08 -7.51
CA ARG A 202 -9.40 15.98 -8.36
C ARG A 202 -8.42 16.83 -7.56
N SER A 203 -8.88 17.44 -6.48
CA SER A 203 -8.04 18.28 -5.60
C SER A 203 -6.88 17.47 -5.00
N GLU A 204 -7.15 16.25 -4.54
CA GLU A 204 -6.12 15.35 -4.00
C GLU A 204 -5.09 14.96 -5.08
N VAL A 205 -5.55 14.53 -6.26
CA VAL A 205 -4.65 14.18 -7.38
C VAL A 205 -3.80 15.36 -7.82
N GLU A 206 -4.36 16.55 -7.92
CA GLU A 206 -3.62 17.77 -8.27
C GLU A 206 -2.57 18.11 -7.20
N SER A 207 -2.91 17.93 -5.92
CA SER A 207 -1.98 18.14 -4.79
C SER A 207 -0.81 17.15 -4.86
N ILE A 208 -1.07 15.86 -5.07
CA ILE A 208 -0.03 14.82 -5.21
C ILE A 208 0.86 15.14 -6.42
N LYS A 209 0.30 15.49 -7.57
CA LYS A 209 1.06 15.82 -8.78
C LYS A 209 1.92 17.08 -8.65
N ALA A 210 1.56 18.00 -7.75
CA ALA A 210 2.37 19.17 -7.42
C ALA A 210 3.63 18.81 -6.62
N LEU A 211 3.63 17.70 -5.90
CA LEU A 211 4.73 17.20 -5.07
C LEU A 211 5.70 16.37 -5.93
N LYS A 212 6.70 17.02 -6.53
CA LYS A 212 7.57 16.42 -7.58
C LYS A 212 8.44 15.26 -7.12
N HIS A 213 8.65 15.08 -5.82
CA HIS A 213 9.39 13.96 -5.25
C HIS A 213 8.52 12.69 -5.09
N ILE A 214 7.20 12.80 -5.11
CA ILE A 214 6.33 11.64 -5.14
C ILE A 214 6.40 11.03 -6.54
N THR A 215 7.00 9.84 -6.63
CA THR A 215 7.26 9.15 -7.90
C THR A 215 6.10 8.27 -8.35
N GLY A 216 5.20 7.94 -7.43
CA GLY A 216 4.01 7.16 -7.71
C GLY A 216 3.03 7.18 -6.55
N PHE A 217 1.82 6.74 -6.83
CA PHE A 217 0.74 6.68 -5.83
C PHE A 217 -0.23 5.53 -6.12
N CYS A 218 -0.90 5.03 -5.06
CA CYS A 218 -1.90 4.00 -5.16
C CYS A 218 -3.16 4.41 -4.38
N TYR A 219 -4.25 4.62 -5.09
CA TYR A 219 -5.54 5.02 -4.50
C TYR A 219 -6.17 3.86 -3.71
N THR A 220 -6.66 4.11 -2.54
CA THR A 220 -7.44 3.20 -1.71
C THR A 220 -8.94 3.50 -1.87
N GLN A 221 -9.69 2.67 -2.63
CA GLN A 221 -9.30 1.47 -3.31
C GLN A 221 -10.05 1.30 -4.65
N ILE A 222 -9.75 0.28 -5.42
CA ILE A 222 -10.39 0.12 -6.73
C ILE A 222 -11.84 -0.38 -6.62
N THR A 223 -12.13 -1.23 -5.65
CA THR A 223 -13.48 -1.79 -5.41
C THR A 223 -13.81 -1.75 -3.95
N ASP A 224 -15.08 -1.60 -3.61
CA ASP A 224 -15.54 -1.78 -2.24
C ASP A 224 -15.18 -3.14 -1.68
N VAL A 225 -14.94 -3.21 -0.37
CA VAL A 225 -14.72 -4.43 0.37
C VAL A 225 -15.64 -4.44 1.61
N GLU A 226 -16.70 -5.23 1.52
CA GLU A 226 -17.71 -5.32 2.59
C GLU A 226 -18.23 -3.92 2.99
N GLN A 227 -18.12 -3.52 4.24
CA GLN A 227 -18.55 -2.22 4.75
C GLN A 227 -17.56 -1.07 4.46
N GLU A 228 -16.35 -1.37 4.01
CA GLU A 228 -15.40 -0.37 3.51
C GLU A 228 -15.74 0.02 2.08
N GLN A 229 -16.62 1.02 1.94
CA GLN A 229 -17.18 1.40 0.64
C GLN A 229 -16.57 2.70 0.11
N ASN A 230 -15.27 2.68 -0.13
CA ASN A 230 -14.47 3.76 -0.70
C ASN A 230 -13.86 3.43 -2.08
N GLY A 231 -14.34 2.35 -2.69
CA GLY A 231 -13.91 1.93 -4.02
C GLY A 231 -14.42 2.85 -5.14
N ILE A 232 -13.73 2.81 -6.28
CA ILE A 232 -14.19 3.39 -7.55
C ILE A 232 -15.32 2.54 -8.15
N TYR A 233 -15.32 1.25 -7.85
CA TYR A 233 -16.37 0.30 -8.22
C TYR A 233 -17.08 -0.19 -6.97
N ASN A 234 -18.35 -0.56 -7.12
CA ASN A 234 -19.11 -1.25 -6.10
C ASN A 234 -18.49 -2.62 -5.77
N TYR A 235 -18.91 -3.24 -4.68
CA TYR A 235 -18.46 -4.57 -4.26
C TYR A 235 -18.66 -5.65 -5.34
N ASP A 236 -19.75 -5.57 -6.10
CA ASP A 236 -20.06 -6.46 -7.22
C ASP A 236 -19.35 -6.10 -8.54
N ARG A 237 -18.40 -5.18 -8.52
CA ARG A 237 -17.60 -4.70 -9.66
C ARG A 237 -18.38 -3.84 -10.67
N THR A 238 -19.62 -3.48 -10.40
CA THR A 238 -20.32 -2.50 -11.22
C THR A 238 -19.77 -1.09 -10.98
N PRO A 239 -19.73 -0.21 -12.01
CA PRO A 239 -19.29 1.17 -11.81
C PRO A 239 -20.13 1.90 -10.75
N LYS A 240 -19.49 2.75 -9.95
CA LYS A 240 -20.19 3.72 -9.06
C LYS A 240 -20.52 5.01 -9.79
N PHE A 241 -19.82 5.28 -10.86
CA PHE A 241 -19.84 6.53 -11.59
C PHE A 241 -20.03 6.23 -13.08
N ASP A 242 -20.70 7.16 -13.80
CA ASP A 242 -20.95 7.11 -15.23
C ASP A 242 -19.68 7.45 -16.07
#